data_4a6020c3c46d1dd69d24ff34dbffab1e
#
_entry.id   4a6020c3c46d1dd69d24ff34dbffab1e
#
_cell.length_a   1.000
_cell.length_b   1.000
_cell.length_c   1.000
_cell.angle_alpha   90.00
_cell.angle_beta   90.00
_cell.angle_gamma   90.00
#
_symmetry.space_group_name_H-M   'P 1'
#
loop_
_entity.id
_entity.type
_entity.pdbx_description
1 polymer ?
#
loop_
_entity_poly.entity_id
_entity_poly.type
_entity_poly.pdbx_seq_one_letter_code
_entity_poly.pdbx_strand_id
1 'polypeptide(L)'
;MTGTSWQLQALVLGVLLAFGALVAAGAGEGSTSGPAVTNQEKPMPFDAAVQSMFYKARSKQTGNMWDTWLYLHDGTYYLYYLAKSQGQWDNISMATSPDGVHWKEIGRVLTKGPGVTWMGTGSTWKSPNFAKDGKFFMNFSEWKGPRQTIFFAESKDLVHWTRLGSEYEFVQDERWYEKTGRWDCIWTIPRPGGGLFGYWTASPKRETGGRFGFGETADGVTWKALEPPKVTGAGGGEVGAIEKIGDKYYMMFGTGGKMVTLVAERPEGPFVAAGKNFHLLTGHTYFSRFFPTPDGVLVNHHSIARDRQVYFGSLKATVIDNEGTLRLAWWKGNEKMKGQPVETKAPPAGEAATAIAMIENSFDTGAGIILEGTVKLPAGKDSKLVGLFIAHGESDGLAILVHTGGVTELGPMRSDGTGFKAENRVDRQWKFGPAVRFRLLLKGGLLEFYLDDLLIQCYSLPRTAGGKIGLLSGGDAGAFADLKAWRCPA
;
A
#
# COMPACT_ATOMS: atom_id res chain seq x y z
N MET A 1 20.09 -34.70 6.34
CA MET A 1 21.14 -33.69 6.48
C MET A 1 20.62 -32.44 5.77
N THR A 2 19.78 -31.66 6.31
CA THR A 2 19.77 -30.73 7.46
C THR A 2 20.61 -29.48 7.24
N GLY A 3 19.87 -28.37 7.07
CA GLY A 3 20.28 -27.04 7.52
C GLY A 3 20.97 -26.19 6.47
N THR A 4 20.23 -25.20 6.00
CA THR A 4 20.64 -23.79 5.85
C THR A 4 19.61 -23.03 5.03
N SER A 5 18.64 -22.40 5.66
CA SER A 5 17.82 -21.34 5.02
C SER A 5 17.09 -20.43 6.01
N TRP A 6 17.66 -20.14 7.18
CA TRP A 6 17.02 -19.30 8.21
C TRP A 6 17.70 -17.95 8.49
N GLN A 7 18.63 -17.50 7.65
CA GLN A 7 19.40 -16.29 7.97
C GLN A 7 19.05 -15.01 7.17
N LEU A 8 18.07 -15.03 6.26
CA LEU A 8 17.72 -13.80 5.49
C LEU A 8 16.44 -13.08 5.95
N GLN A 9 15.69 -13.64 6.89
CA GLN A 9 14.45 -12.99 7.40
C GLN A 9 14.66 -12.14 8.66
N ALA A 10 15.83 -12.15 9.27
CA ALA A 10 16.12 -11.44 10.53
C ALA A 10 16.59 -9.99 10.34
N LEU A 11 16.83 -9.52 9.11
CA LEU A 11 17.48 -8.22 8.89
C LEU A 11 16.51 -7.02 8.79
N VAL A 12 15.21 -7.24 8.73
CA VAL A 12 14.23 -6.12 8.70
C VAL A 12 13.72 -5.75 10.09
N LEU A 13 13.81 -6.67 11.06
CA LEU A 13 13.45 -6.39 12.47
C LEU A 13 14.63 -5.93 13.34
N GLY A 14 15.85 -6.04 12.87
CA GLY A 14 17.08 -5.85 13.68
C GLY A 14 17.56 -4.41 13.84
N VAL A 15 16.93 -3.42 13.21
CA VAL A 15 17.38 -2.00 13.30
C VAL A 15 16.67 -1.22 14.44
N LEU A 16 15.73 -1.83 15.13
CA LEU A 16 14.91 -1.16 16.16
C LEU A 16 15.37 -1.39 17.62
N LEU A 17 16.44 -2.14 17.88
CA LEU A 17 16.80 -2.54 19.27
C LEU A 17 18.23 -2.25 19.72
N ALA A 18 19.00 -1.46 19.02
CA ALA A 18 20.37 -1.12 19.48
C ALA A 18 20.60 0.39 19.50
N PHE A 19 20.11 1.08 20.53
CA PHE A 19 20.70 2.31 21.10
C PHE A 19 19.89 2.71 22.35
N GLY A 20 20.12 2.03 23.41
CA GLY A 20 19.64 2.40 24.73
C GLY A 20 20.69 2.11 25.76
N ALA A 21 21.54 3.08 26.05
CA ALA A 21 22.17 3.33 27.34
C ALA A 21 23.25 4.40 27.19
N LEU A 22 23.02 5.57 27.63
CA LEU A 22 23.85 6.43 28.47
C LEU A 22 23.34 7.87 28.40
N VAL A 23 22.65 8.35 29.43
CA VAL A 23 22.87 9.70 29.99
C VAL A 23 22.25 9.75 31.37
N ALA A 24 23.08 10.14 32.32
CA ALA A 24 22.74 10.33 33.72
C ALA A 24 22.04 11.67 33.97
N ALA A 25 21.24 11.64 35.00
CA ALA A 25 20.70 12.67 35.88
C ALA A 25 21.06 14.15 35.69
N GLY A 26 20.04 14.97 35.68
CA GLY A 26 20.04 16.39 35.98
C GLY A 26 18.64 16.84 36.34
N ALA A 27 18.32 16.97 37.64
CA ALA A 27 17.06 17.50 38.13
C ALA A 27 16.97 19.01 37.94
N GLY A 28 15.77 19.49 37.58
CA GLY A 28 15.45 20.93 37.53
C GLY A 28 13.95 21.12 37.36
N GLU A 29 13.25 21.38 38.45
CA GLU A 29 11.83 21.77 38.48
C GLU A 29 11.66 23.15 37.84
N GLY A 30 10.60 23.33 37.06
CA GLY A 30 10.20 24.63 36.55
C GLY A 30 8.94 24.53 35.69
N SER A 31 7.78 24.44 36.34
CA SER A 31 6.47 24.58 35.68
C SER A 31 6.25 26.01 35.22
N THR A 32 6.24 26.25 33.92
CA THR A 32 5.59 27.41 33.31
C THR A 32 4.80 26.95 32.09
N SER A 33 3.49 27.08 32.16
CA SER A 33 2.57 26.96 31.05
C SER A 33 2.92 28.03 30.00
N GLY A 34 3.67 27.64 28.96
CA GLY A 34 3.91 28.46 27.81
C GLY A 34 2.74 28.40 26.81
N PRO A 35 2.53 29.47 26.04
CA PRO A 35 1.42 29.53 25.09
C PRO A 35 1.55 28.44 24.04
N ALA A 36 0.38 27.96 23.55
CA ALA A 36 0.26 27.00 22.46
C ALA A 36 1.11 27.46 21.28
N VAL A 37 2.12 26.68 20.91
CA VAL A 37 2.97 26.95 19.75
C VAL A 37 2.15 26.63 18.51
N THR A 38 1.50 27.65 17.96
CA THR A 38 0.89 27.62 16.62
C THR A 38 1.99 27.70 15.58
N ASN A 39 2.68 26.60 15.31
CA ASN A 39 3.54 26.51 14.15
C ASN A 39 2.67 26.20 12.91
N GLN A 40 1.99 27.21 12.41
CA GLN A 40 1.49 27.22 11.05
C GLN A 40 2.69 27.49 10.12
N GLU A 41 3.52 26.45 9.86
CA GLU A 41 4.40 26.54 8.71
C GLU A 41 3.53 26.56 7.47
N LYS A 42 3.41 27.72 6.81
CA LYS A 42 2.81 27.79 5.47
C LYS A 42 3.56 26.82 4.58
N PRO A 43 2.85 25.92 3.85
CA PRO A 43 3.49 25.12 2.84
C PRO A 43 4.27 26.05 1.91
N MET A 44 5.57 25.88 1.81
CA MET A 44 6.33 26.69 0.85
C MET A 44 5.87 26.30 -0.55
N PRO A 45 5.59 27.27 -1.43
CA PRO A 45 5.19 26.98 -2.79
C PRO A 45 6.28 26.19 -3.48
N PHE A 46 6.03 24.91 -3.69
CA PHE A 46 6.86 24.01 -4.45
C PHE A 46 6.17 23.75 -5.77
N ASP A 47 6.80 24.14 -6.86
CA ASP A 47 6.29 23.89 -8.22
C ASP A 47 6.54 22.43 -8.59
N ALA A 48 5.74 21.55 -8.00
CA ALA A 48 5.83 20.13 -8.26
C ALA A 48 5.09 19.82 -9.56
N ALA A 49 5.81 19.27 -10.53
CA ALA A 49 5.20 18.68 -11.72
C ALA A 49 4.19 17.61 -11.31
N VAL A 50 3.05 17.57 -11.97
CA VAL A 50 2.03 16.53 -11.79
C VAL A 50 2.62 15.17 -12.18
N GLN A 51 2.37 14.14 -11.37
CA GLN A 51 2.80 12.76 -11.62
C GLN A 51 1.58 11.85 -11.70
N SER A 52 1.52 10.94 -12.67
CA SER A 52 0.37 10.07 -12.85
C SER A 52 0.58 8.65 -12.34
N MET A 53 1.59 7.95 -12.80
CA MET A 53 1.84 6.55 -12.44
C MET A 53 2.99 6.47 -11.43
N PHE A 54 2.79 5.73 -10.35
CA PHE A 54 3.78 5.56 -9.29
C PHE A 54 4.31 6.91 -8.78
N TYR A 55 3.41 7.69 -8.16
CA TYR A 55 3.77 8.97 -7.56
C TYR A 55 4.89 8.81 -6.52
N LYS A 56 5.81 9.75 -6.52
CA LYS A 56 6.90 9.84 -5.55
C LYS A 56 7.07 11.28 -5.09
N ALA A 57 7.21 11.48 -3.77
CA ALA A 57 7.61 12.77 -3.23
C ALA A 57 9.00 13.18 -3.75
N ARG A 58 9.14 14.43 -4.20
CA ARG A 58 10.37 14.97 -4.81
C ARG A 58 11.01 16.06 -4.00
N SER A 59 10.25 16.71 -3.10
CA SER A 59 10.77 17.77 -2.25
C SER A 59 11.80 17.24 -1.27
N LYS A 60 12.95 17.92 -1.19
CA LYS A 60 13.96 17.62 -0.17
C LYS A 60 13.44 17.86 1.26
N GLN A 61 12.46 18.76 1.43
CA GLN A 61 11.85 19.04 2.72
C GLN A 61 10.92 17.90 3.17
N THR A 62 10.25 17.23 2.23
CA THR A 62 9.47 16.04 2.49
C THR A 62 10.36 14.85 2.82
N GLY A 63 11.40 14.64 2.01
CA GLY A 63 12.29 13.48 2.12
C GLY A 63 11.65 12.18 1.62
N ASN A 64 12.05 11.04 2.20
CA ASN A 64 11.52 9.73 1.79
C ASN A 64 10.10 9.51 2.31
N MET A 65 9.23 9.09 1.43
CA MET A 65 7.84 8.77 1.70
C MET A 65 7.69 7.36 2.29
N TRP A 66 6.75 7.18 3.21
CA TRP A 66 6.39 5.91 3.82
C TRP A 66 4.91 5.91 4.27
N ASP A 67 4.32 4.78 4.59
CA ASP A 67 3.00 4.62 5.21
C ASP A 67 1.95 5.61 4.70
N THR A 68 1.51 5.38 3.47
CA THR A 68 0.56 6.26 2.79
C THR A 68 -0.89 5.99 3.23
N TRP A 69 -1.70 7.05 3.30
CA TRP A 69 -3.16 6.95 3.41
C TRP A 69 -3.86 8.00 2.59
N LEU A 70 -5.10 7.74 2.26
CA LEU A 70 -5.95 8.62 1.47
C LEU A 70 -7.17 9.08 2.25
N TYR A 71 -7.59 10.28 1.93
CA TYR A 71 -8.90 10.81 2.28
C TYR A 71 -9.52 11.48 1.06
N LEU A 72 -10.82 11.22 0.83
CA LEU A 72 -11.57 11.83 -0.28
C LEU A 72 -12.59 12.79 0.29
N HIS A 73 -12.57 14.05 -0.17
CA HIS A 73 -13.55 15.07 0.19
C HIS A 73 -13.80 16.00 -0.97
N ASP A 74 -15.09 16.25 -1.26
CA ASP A 74 -15.57 17.15 -2.32
C ASP A 74 -14.83 16.95 -3.66
N GLY A 75 -14.69 15.68 -4.07
CA GLY A 75 -14.06 15.31 -5.33
C GLY A 75 -12.54 15.41 -5.35
N THR A 76 -11.91 15.88 -4.28
CA THR A 76 -10.44 15.96 -4.15
C THR A 76 -9.90 14.80 -3.33
N TYR A 77 -8.89 14.12 -3.85
CA TYR A 77 -8.14 13.08 -3.16
C TYR A 77 -6.96 13.73 -2.43
N TYR A 78 -6.87 13.51 -1.14
CA TYR A 78 -5.79 13.97 -0.27
C TYR A 78 -4.94 12.75 0.09
N LEU A 79 -3.72 12.67 -0.44
CA LEU A 79 -2.74 11.65 -0.13
C LEU A 79 -1.80 12.18 0.95
N TYR A 80 -1.85 11.57 2.11
CA TYR A 80 -0.89 11.83 3.18
C TYR A 80 0.12 10.69 3.27
N TYR A 81 1.28 10.99 3.78
CA TYR A 81 2.33 10.00 4.02
C TYR A 81 3.27 10.45 5.14
N LEU A 82 3.70 9.48 5.92
CA LEU A 82 4.82 9.66 6.83
C LEU A 82 6.08 9.93 6.02
N ALA A 83 6.91 10.86 6.45
CA ALA A 83 8.09 11.25 5.70
C ALA A 83 9.32 11.41 6.60
N LYS A 84 10.50 11.30 5.95
CA LYS A 84 11.79 11.30 6.61
C LYS A 84 12.70 12.30 5.92
N SER A 85 12.77 13.52 6.46
CA SER A 85 13.58 14.60 5.89
C SER A 85 14.97 14.73 6.51
N GLN A 86 15.14 14.39 7.79
CA GLN A 86 16.37 14.60 8.57
C GLN A 86 16.88 13.33 9.26
N GLY A 87 16.83 12.20 8.56
CA GLY A 87 17.37 10.95 9.10
C GLY A 87 16.39 10.11 9.93
N GLN A 88 15.32 10.69 10.48
CA GLN A 88 14.26 10.02 11.23
C GLN A 88 12.89 10.32 10.60
N TRP A 89 11.87 9.53 10.96
CA TRP A 89 10.50 9.86 10.64
C TRP A 89 10.11 11.11 11.43
N ASP A 90 9.92 12.22 10.77
CA ASP A 90 9.87 13.54 11.41
C ASP A 90 8.73 14.42 10.94
N ASN A 91 8.00 14.01 9.92
CA ASN A 91 6.90 14.81 9.40
C ASN A 91 5.82 13.96 8.69
N ILE A 92 4.62 14.54 8.59
CA ILE A 92 3.60 14.12 7.66
C ILE A 92 3.58 15.14 6.53
N SER A 93 3.67 14.63 5.31
CA SER A 93 3.58 15.41 4.08
C SER A 93 2.40 14.94 3.25
N MET A 94 2.04 15.70 2.22
CA MET A 94 0.89 15.38 1.42
C MET A 94 1.04 15.73 -0.06
N ALA A 95 0.19 15.10 -0.86
CA ALA A 95 -0.12 15.45 -2.24
C ALA A 95 -1.64 15.48 -2.43
N THR A 96 -2.11 16.15 -3.47
CA THR A 96 -3.53 16.17 -3.85
C THR A 96 -3.73 15.69 -5.27
N SER A 97 -4.93 15.19 -5.55
CA SER A 97 -5.34 14.80 -6.89
C SER A 97 -6.82 15.12 -7.11
N PRO A 98 -7.21 15.66 -8.27
CA PRO A 98 -8.62 15.89 -8.60
C PRO A 98 -9.33 14.59 -9.04
N ASP A 99 -8.59 13.51 -9.26
CA ASP A 99 -9.14 12.30 -9.88
C ASP A 99 -8.52 10.97 -9.38
N GLY A 100 -7.65 11.03 -8.36
CA GLY A 100 -6.99 9.85 -7.80
C GLY A 100 -5.85 9.26 -8.65
N VAL A 101 -5.52 9.91 -9.77
CA VAL A 101 -4.51 9.47 -10.73
C VAL A 101 -3.39 10.50 -10.93
N HIS A 102 -3.75 11.77 -11.09
CA HIS A 102 -2.81 12.86 -11.32
C HIS A 102 -2.49 13.57 -10.01
N TRP A 103 -1.30 13.37 -9.48
CA TRP A 103 -0.87 13.81 -8.16
C TRP A 103 0.01 15.04 -8.23
N LYS A 104 -0.30 16.04 -7.42
CA LYS A 104 0.52 17.24 -7.20
C LYS A 104 1.00 17.26 -5.75
N GLU A 105 2.31 17.31 -5.55
CA GLU A 105 2.91 17.42 -4.22
C GLU A 105 2.57 18.79 -3.61
N ILE A 106 2.12 18.79 -2.36
CA ILE A 106 1.87 20.00 -1.57
C ILE A 106 3.03 20.23 -0.60
N GLY A 107 3.59 19.15 -0.05
CA GLY A 107 4.69 19.21 0.90
C GLY A 107 4.27 18.88 2.33
N ARG A 108 5.04 19.36 3.29
CA ARG A 108 4.89 19.08 4.72
C ARG A 108 3.67 19.79 5.30
N VAL A 109 2.87 19.06 6.07
CA VAL A 109 1.66 19.59 6.72
C VAL A 109 1.68 19.44 8.24
N LEU A 110 2.53 18.55 8.77
CA LEU A 110 2.69 18.38 10.22
C LEU A 110 4.13 17.92 10.53
N THR A 111 4.69 18.43 11.63
CA THR A 111 6.01 18.01 12.12
C THR A 111 5.90 17.34 13.47
N LYS A 112 6.88 16.49 13.80
CA LYS A 112 6.98 15.88 15.13
C LYS A 112 7.11 16.94 16.23
N GLY A 113 6.63 16.62 17.43
CA GLY A 113 6.72 17.48 18.58
C GLY A 113 8.18 17.66 19.10
N PRO A 114 8.40 18.65 19.96
CA PRO A 114 9.70 18.85 20.58
C PRO A 114 10.08 17.69 21.49
N GLY A 115 11.34 17.26 21.43
CA GLY A 115 11.87 16.14 22.23
C GLY A 115 11.40 14.76 21.80
N VAL A 116 10.67 14.66 20.69
CA VAL A 116 10.21 13.37 20.12
C VAL A 116 11.32 12.73 19.32
N THR A 117 11.58 11.44 19.57
CA THR A 117 12.60 10.70 18.84
C THR A 117 12.18 10.47 17.39
N TRP A 118 10.97 9.95 17.16
CA TRP A 118 10.41 9.75 15.84
C TRP A 118 8.87 9.74 15.87
N MET A 119 8.28 10.01 14.75
CA MET A 119 6.85 10.07 14.49
C MET A 119 6.40 8.79 13.78
N GLY A 120 5.21 8.30 14.11
CA GLY A 120 4.54 7.22 13.41
C GLY A 120 3.44 7.72 12.48
N THR A 121 2.86 6.79 11.78
CA THR A 121 1.81 7.04 10.79
C THR A 121 0.45 7.35 11.43
N GLY A 122 -0.52 7.69 10.60
CA GLY A 122 -1.88 8.02 11.04
C GLY A 122 -2.95 7.69 10.00
N SER A 123 -4.10 8.26 10.21
CA SER A 123 -5.22 8.32 9.28
C SER A 123 -6.04 9.59 9.50
N THR A 124 -6.98 9.86 8.60
CA THR A 124 -7.79 11.08 8.60
C THR A 124 -9.28 10.72 8.56
N TRP A 125 -10.08 11.44 9.34
CA TRP A 125 -11.54 11.27 9.34
C TRP A 125 -12.27 12.59 9.55
N LYS A 126 -13.52 12.59 9.20
CA LYS A 126 -14.46 13.69 9.45
C LYS A 126 -14.96 13.65 10.89
N SER A 127 -15.04 14.80 11.55
CA SER A 127 -15.67 14.89 12.87
C SER A 127 -17.06 14.24 12.87
N PRO A 128 -17.42 13.46 13.89
CA PRO A 128 -18.80 12.99 14.07
C PRO A 128 -19.81 14.17 14.14
N ASN A 129 -19.34 15.36 14.49
CA ASN A 129 -20.14 16.59 14.60
C ASN A 129 -19.90 17.54 13.41
N PHE A 130 -19.42 17.06 12.29
CA PHE A 130 -18.96 17.86 11.13
C PHE A 130 -19.97 18.93 10.69
N ALA A 131 -21.27 18.63 10.72
CA ALA A 131 -22.30 19.59 10.35
C ALA A 131 -22.32 20.84 11.25
N LYS A 132 -21.76 20.76 12.46
CA LYS A 132 -21.69 21.85 13.43
C LYS A 132 -20.33 22.54 13.44
N ASP A 133 -19.24 21.76 13.34
CA ASP A 133 -17.88 22.23 13.58
C ASP A 133 -17.03 22.36 12.30
N GLY A 134 -17.41 21.68 11.22
CA GLY A 134 -16.69 21.69 9.95
C GLY A 134 -15.27 21.12 10.05
N LYS A 135 -15.00 20.25 11.04
CA LYS A 135 -13.66 19.79 11.34
C LYS A 135 -13.35 18.43 10.73
N PHE A 136 -12.11 18.27 10.35
CA PHE A 136 -11.46 16.99 10.10
C PHE A 136 -10.41 16.74 11.16
N PHE A 137 -10.19 15.47 11.48
CA PHE A 137 -9.17 15.04 12.41
C PHE A 137 -8.17 14.13 11.74
N MET A 138 -6.92 14.22 12.18
CA MET A 138 -5.83 13.33 11.82
C MET A 138 -5.23 12.79 13.11
N ASN A 139 -5.01 11.49 13.19
CA ASN A 139 -4.16 10.92 14.23
C ASN A 139 -2.75 10.69 13.69
N PHE A 140 -1.81 10.62 14.58
CA PHE A 140 -0.43 10.19 14.37
C PHE A 140 0.14 9.74 15.72
N SER A 141 1.23 9.01 15.71
CA SER A 141 1.86 8.62 16.95
C SER A 141 3.25 9.23 17.11
N GLU A 142 3.73 9.27 18.33
CA GLU A 142 5.08 9.73 18.65
C GLU A 142 5.70 8.89 19.75
N TRP A 143 7.01 8.66 19.61
CA TRP A 143 7.82 8.06 20.65
C TRP A 143 8.50 9.15 21.46
N LYS A 144 8.13 9.19 22.76
CA LYS A 144 8.77 10.03 23.75
C LYS A 144 9.12 9.19 24.98
N GLY A 145 10.39 8.90 25.16
CA GLY A 145 10.81 7.95 26.18
C GLY A 145 10.42 6.50 25.82
N PRO A 146 9.94 5.67 26.78
CA PRO A 146 9.64 4.26 26.56
C PRO A 146 8.26 4.00 25.94
N ARG A 147 7.44 5.03 25.74
CA ARG A 147 6.06 4.93 25.28
C ARG A 147 5.88 5.45 23.88
N GLN A 148 5.05 4.77 23.11
CA GLN A 148 4.41 5.31 21.92
C GLN A 148 3.01 5.84 22.33
N THR A 149 2.70 7.06 21.96
CA THR A 149 1.45 7.74 22.28
C THR A 149 0.80 8.22 21.01
N ILE A 150 -0.52 8.12 20.91
CA ILE A 150 -1.29 8.65 19.77
C ILE A 150 -1.71 10.09 20.11
N PHE A 151 -1.50 10.97 19.15
CA PHE A 151 -1.84 12.39 19.15
C PHE A 151 -2.80 12.71 18.03
N PHE A 152 -3.40 13.90 18.09
CA PHE A 152 -4.34 14.34 17.08
C PHE A 152 -4.01 15.74 16.59
N ALA A 153 -4.44 16.00 15.37
CA ALA A 153 -4.51 17.33 14.78
C ALA A 153 -5.88 17.56 14.16
N GLU A 154 -6.30 18.82 14.08
CA GLU A 154 -7.53 19.23 13.43
C GLU A 154 -7.28 20.13 12.22
N SER A 155 -8.20 20.11 11.26
CA SER A 155 -8.20 20.95 10.07
C SER A 155 -9.62 21.27 9.65
N LYS A 156 -9.80 22.38 8.92
CA LYS A 156 -11.06 22.71 8.23
C LYS A 156 -10.98 22.56 6.71
N ASP A 157 -9.78 22.36 6.18
CA ASP A 157 -9.53 22.35 4.74
C ASP A 157 -8.67 21.17 4.25
N LEU A 158 -8.29 20.26 5.19
CA LEU A 158 -7.46 19.07 4.90
C LEU A 158 -6.01 19.40 4.45
N VAL A 159 -5.63 20.67 4.49
CA VAL A 159 -4.28 21.13 4.11
C VAL A 159 -3.55 21.76 5.30
N HIS A 160 -4.24 22.60 6.04
CA HIS A 160 -3.70 23.29 7.20
C HIS A 160 -4.12 22.56 8.48
N TRP A 161 -3.13 21.96 9.15
CA TRP A 161 -3.35 21.12 10.32
C TRP A 161 -2.82 21.80 11.58
N THR A 162 -3.62 21.81 12.63
CA THR A 162 -3.25 22.31 13.95
C THR A 162 -3.22 21.14 14.94
N ARG A 163 -2.08 20.90 15.57
CA ARG A 163 -1.93 19.89 16.61
C ARG A 163 -2.81 20.22 17.81
N LEU A 164 -3.53 19.25 18.32
CA LEU A 164 -4.31 19.38 19.55
C LEU A 164 -3.42 19.28 20.81
N GLY A 165 -3.90 19.78 21.92
CA GLY A 165 -3.21 19.80 23.18
C GLY A 165 -3.07 18.41 23.84
N SER A 166 -2.31 18.38 24.94
CA SER A 166 -2.02 17.14 25.66
C SER A 166 -3.24 16.50 26.32
N GLU A 167 -4.31 17.24 26.52
CA GLU A 167 -5.60 16.75 27.02
C GLU A 167 -6.26 15.70 26.11
N TYR A 168 -5.83 15.64 24.83
CA TYR A 168 -6.30 14.67 23.83
C TYR A 168 -5.32 13.52 23.62
N GLU A 169 -4.19 13.46 24.36
CA GLU A 169 -3.26 12.35 24.22
C GLU A 169 -3.94 11.02 24.55
N PHE A 170 -3.84 10.08 23.59
CA PHE A 170 -4.41 8.75 23.74
C PHE A 170 -3.33 7.74 24.08
N VAL A 171 -3.34 7.27 25.32
CA VAL A 171 -2.37 6.35 25.89
C VAL A 171 -2.97 4.97 26.17
N GLN A 172 -2.11 3.98 26.43
CA GLN A 172 -2.50 2.61 26.72
C GLN A 172 -3.40 2.52 27.96
N ASP A 173 -4.52 1.80 27.83
CA ASP A 173 -5.34 1.38 28.97
C ASP A 173 -4.78 0.06 29.51
N GLU A 174 -4.14 0.14 30.68
CA GLU A 174 -3.45 -1.00 31.30
C GLU A 174 -4.38 -2.13 31.73
N ARG A 175 -5.68 -1.98 31.62
CA ARG A 175 -6.63 -3.10 31.80
C ARG A 175 -6.49 -4.14 30.69
N TRP A 176 -6.26 -3.69 29.47
CA TRP A 176 -6.32 -4.51 28.26
C TRP A 176 -4.99 -4.60 27.50
N TYR A 177 -4.12 -3.60 27.68
CA TYR A 177 -2.91 -3.43 26.87
C TYR A 177 -1.67 -3.32 27.76
N GLU A 178 -0.54 -3.72 27.22
CA GLU A 178 0.74 -3.55 27.88
C GLU A 178 1.05 -2.05 28.03
N LYS A 179 1.64 -1.67 29.14
CA LYS A 179 2.04 -0.29 29.44
C LYS A 179 3.00 0.31 28.41
N THR A 180 3.81 -0.54 27.80
CA THR A 180 4.79 -0.20 26.78
C THR A 180 4.54 -1.00 25.51
N GLY A 181 5.17 -0.63 24.41
CA GLY A 181 5.00 -1.31 23.11
C GLY A 181 4.25 -0.45 22.11
N ARG A 182 3.71 -1.09 21.09
CA ARG A 182 3.05 -0.39 19.97
C ARG A 182 1.73 0.24 20.41
N TRP A 183 1.52 1.47 19.99
CA TRP A 183 0.28 2.23 20.14
C TRP A 183 0.21 3.26 19.02
N ASP A 184 -0.30 2.86 17.85
CA ASP A 184 -0.04 3.54 16.61
C ASP A 184 -1.18 3.41 15.61
N CYS A 185 -1.39 4.43 14.81
CA CYS A 185 -2.23 4.50 13.62
C CYS A 185 -3.68 3.99 13.79
N ILE A 186 -4.55 4.82 14.40
CA ILE A 186 -5.98 4.53 14.47
C ILE A 186 -6.58 4.58 13.06
N TRP A 187 -7.31 3.53 12.68
CA TRP A 187 -8.25 3.55 11.57
C TRP A 187 -9.67 3.60 12.12
N THR A 188 -10.54 4.40 11.50
CA THR A 188 -11.90 4.64 12.02
C THR A 188 -12.98 4.12 11.07
N ILE A 189 -14.06 3.58 11.67
CA ILE A 189 -15.31 3.30 10.97
C ILE A 189 -16.49 3.87 11.75
N PRO A 190 -17.64 4.17 11.13
CA PRO A 190 -18.84 4.60 11.83
C PRO A 190 -19.29 3.58 12.87
N ARG A 191 -19.66 4.05 14.07
CA ARG A 191 -20.25 3.24 15.13
C ARG A 191 -21.77 3.29 15.05
N PRO A 192 -22.47 2.15 15.17
CA PRO A 192 -23.90 2.13 15.36
C PRO A 192 -24.32 2.99 16.56
N GLY A 193 -25.28 3.87 16.37
CA GLY A 193 -25.73 4.79 17.40
C GLY A 193 -24.95 6.11 17.51
N GLY A 194 -23.97 6.32 16.65
CA GLY A 194 -23.20 7.58 16.54
C GLY A 194 -21.77 7.46 17.07
N GLY A 195 -20.92 8.40 16.66
CA GLY A 195 -19.49 8.37 16.92
C GLY A 195 -18.75 7.39 16.01
N LEU A 196 -17.55 7.00 16.43
CA LEU A 196 -16.66 6.13 15.66
C LEU A 196 -16.15 4.96 16.51
N PHE A 197 -15.95 3.80 15.87
CA PHE A 197 -15.01 2.78 16.32
C PHE A 197 -13.64 3.06 15.75
N GLY A 198 -12.60 2.66 16.50
CA GLY A 198 -11.21 2.76 16.09
C GLY A 198 -10.47 1.45 16.27
N TYR A 199 -9.56 1.16 15.34
CA TYR A 199 -8.66 0.02 15.37
C TYR A 199 -7.25 0.52 15.16
N TRP A 200 -6.30 0.03 15.96
CA TRP A 200 -4.92 0.49 15.86
C TRP A 200 -3.91 -0.63 16.14
N THR A 201 -2.69 -0.40 15.75
CA THR A 201 -1.57 -1.26 16.11
C THR A 201 -1.30 -1.11 17.60
N ALA A 202 -1.45 -2.19 18.34
CA ALA A 202 -1.29 -2.22 19.81
C ALA A 202 -0.56 -3.47 20.26
N SER A 203 -0.19 -3.48 21.56
CA SER A 203 0.31 -4.64 22.26
C SER A 203 -0.72 -5.07 23.31
N PRO A 204 -1.75 -5.87 22.96
CA PRO A 204 -2.71 -6.39 23.92
C PRO A 204 -2.04 -7.33 24.92
N LYS A 205 -2.54 -7.35 26.15
CA LYS A 205 -2.14 -8.34 27.14
C LYS A 205 -2.50 -9.74 26.66
N ARG A 206 -1.62 -10.70 26.97
CA ARG A 206 -1.74 -12.08 26.48
C ARG A 206 -3.05 -12.74 26.86
N GLU A 207 -3.52 -12.49 28.08
CA GLU A 207 -4.74 -13.05 28.64
C GLU A 207 -6.02 -12.62 27.91
N THR A 208 -6.00 -11.50 27.18
CA THR A 208 -7.15 -11.04 26.38
C THR A 208 -7.41 -11.92 25.16
N GLY A 209 -6.39 -12.61 24.64
CA GLY A 209 -6.46 -13.35 23.37
C GLY A 209 -6.61 -12.47 22.13
N GLY A 210 -6.62 -11.14 22.30
CA GLY A 210 -6.70 -10.18 21.20
C GLY A 210 -5.38 -9.92 20.51
N ARG A 211 -5.43 -9.18 19.37
CA ARG A 211 -4.23 -8.92 18.55
C ARG A 211 -4.02 -7.45 18.19
N PHE A 212 -5.05 -6.63 18.30
CA PHE A 212 -5.04 -5.21 17.87
C PHE A 212 -5.66 -4.34 18.95
N GLY A 213 -5.42 -3.04 18.88
CA GLY A 213 -6.16 -2.06 19.64
C GLY A 213 -7.57 -1.89 19.10
N PHE A 214 -8.50 -1.64 19.99
CA PHE A 214 -9.90 -1.37 19.69
C PHE A 214 -10.47 -0.36 20.68
N GLY A 215 -11.33 0.51 20.20
CA GLY A 215 -11.98 1.51 21.05
C GLY A 215 -13.04 2.32 20.34
N GLU A 216 -13.54 3.33 21.03
CA GLU A 216 -14.63 4.17 20.56
C GLU A 216 -14.41 5.64 20.92
N THR A 217 -15.05 6.51 20.16
CA THR A 217 -15.13 7.94 20.43
C THR A 217 -16.49 8.48 20.01
N ALA A 218 -17.00 9.46 20.75
CA ALA A 218 -18.22 10.16 20.41
C ALA A 218 -17.95 11.46 19.60
N ASP A 219 -16.81 12.09 19.84
CA ASP A 219 -16.44 13.40 19.29
C ASP A 219 -15.32 13.33 18.22
N GLY A 220 -14.68 12.18 18.06
CA GLY A 220 -13.60 11.94 17.10
C GLY A 220 -12.20 12.15 17.65
N VAL A 221 -12.02 12.67 18.87
CA VAL A 221 -10.70 12.96 19.45
C VAL A 221 -10.53 12.47 20.89
N THR A 222 -11.62 12.37 21.65
CA THR A 222 -11.58 11.77 23.00
C THR A 222 -11.83 10.26 22.89
N TRP A 223 -10.78 9.48 23.02
CA TRP A 223 -10.83 8.03 22.80
C TRP A 223 -10.90 7.23 24.09
N LYS A 224 -11.72 6.20 24.06
CA LYS A 224 -11.78 5.17 25.10
C LYS A 224 -11.34 3.84 24.52
N ALA A 225 -10.27 3.28 25.06
CA ALA A 225 -9.84 1.93 24.72
C ALA A 225 -10.82 0.88 25.30
N LEU A 226 -11.09 -0.15 24.52
CA LEU A 226 -11.94 -1.28 24.85
C LEU A 226 -11.12 -2.57 24.81
N GLU A 227 -11.74 -3.67 25.21
CA GLU A 227 -11.14 -5.01 25.11
C GLU A 227 -10.74 -5.29 23.65
N PRO A 228 -9.50 -5.75 23.41
CA PRO A 228 -9.03 -6.01 22.04
C PRO A 228 -9.85 -7.13 21.37
N PRO A 229 -10.12 -7.01 20.06
CA PRO A 229 -10.91 -7.98 19.33
C PRO A 229 -10.20 -9.34 19.27
N LYS A 230 -10.96 -10.41 19.44
CA LYS A 230 -10.44 -11.77 19.26
C LYS A 230 -10.14 -12.04 17.79
N VAL A 231 -8.99 -12.68 17.53
CA VAL A 231 -8.54 -13.03 16.18
C VAL A 231 -8.20 -14.52 16.13
N THR A 232 -8.72 -15.21 15.14
CA THR A 232 -8.47 -16.65 14.89
C THR A 232 -7.77 -16.85 13.55
N GLY A 233 -6.80 -17.75 13.53
CA GLY A 233 -6.09 -18.15 12.29
C GLY A 233 -5.01 -17.17 11.82
N ALA A 234 -4.74 -16.10 12.57
CA ALA A 234 -3.67 -15.16 12.26
C ALA A 234 -3.01 -14.62 13.52
N GLY A 235 -1.76 -14.15 13.38
CA GLY A 235 -1.05 -13.39 14.42
C GLY A 235 -1.48 -11.93 14.46
N GLY A 236 -0.73 -11.10 15.19
CA GLY A 236 -0.83 -9.65 15.17
C GLY A 236 0.08 -9.03 14.10
N GLY A 237 -0.07 -7.74 13.92
CA GLY A 237 0.73 -6.96 12.97
C GLY A 237 0.36 -5.48 13.01
N GLU A 238 0.74 -4.75 11.99
CA GLU A 238 0.41 -3.33 11.84
C GLU A 238 -0.95 -3.17 11.18
N VAL A 239 -1.91 -2.55 11.89
CA VAL A 239 -3.23 -2.28 11.33
C VAL A 239 -3.11 -1.34 10.14
N GLY A 240 -3.54 -1.79 8.98
CA GLY A 240 -3.69 -0.96 7.79
C GLY A 240 -5.02 -0.23 7.82
N ALA A 241 -6.10 -0.98 7.73
CA ALA A 241 -7.44 -0.44 7.69
C ALA A 241 -8.50 -1.52 7.97
N ILE A 242 -9.71 -1.09 8.31
CA ILE A 242 -10.90 -1.92 8.34
C ILE A 242 -12.04 -1.19 7.64
N GLU A 243 -12.82 -1.93 6.83
CA GLU A 243 -14.01 -1.37 6.18
C GLU A 243 -15.09 -2.43 6.03
N LYS A 244 -16.34 -1.95 5.95
CA LYS A 244 -17.45 -2.78 5.52
C LYS A 244 -17.47 -2.84 4.00
N ILE A 245 -17.32 -4.05 3.45
CA ILE A 245 -17.36 -4.30 2.00
C ILE A 245 -18.40 -5.39 1.74
N GLY A 246 -19.47 -5.04 1.03
CA GLY A 246 -20.65 -5.87 0.98
C GLY A 246 -21.35 -5.96 2.35
N ASP A 247 -21.56 -7.17 2.83
CA ASP A 247 -22.22 -7.45 4.11
C ASP A 247 -21.26 -7.72 5.27
N LYS A 248 -19.94 -7.82 5.00
CA LYS A 248 -18.91 -8.16 5.99
C LYS A 248 -17.92 -7.04 6.24
N TYR A 249 -17.20 -7.16 7.36
CA TYR A 249 -16.08 -6.30 7.71
C TYR A 249 -14.77 -6.99 7.36
N TYR A 250 -13.92 -6.29 6.64
CA TYR A 250 -12.59 -6.76 6.26
C TYR A 250 -11.54 -5.89 6.92
N MET A 251 -10.64 -6.51 7.66
CA MET A 251 -9.47 -5.83 8.23
C MET A 251 -8.24 -6.23 7.43
N MET A 252 -7.47 -5.24 7.02
CA MET A 252 -6.18 -5.45 6.38
C MET A 252 -5.07 -5.02 7.33
N PHE A 253 -4.07 -5.88 7.52
CA PHE A 253 -2.92 -5.56 8.36
C PHE A 253 -1.61 -6.08 7.77
N GLY A 254 -0.51 -5.44 8.14
CA GLY A 254 0.84 -5.78 7.71
C GLY A 254 1.52 -6.74 8.66
N THR A 255 2.05 -7.84 8.14
CA THR A 255 2.89 -8.78 8.88
C THR A 255 3.91 -9.45 7.95
N GLY A 256 5.17 -9.54 8.40
CA GLY A 256 6.23 -10.16 7.61
C GLY A 256 6.43 -9.56 6.20
N GLY A 257 6.22 -8.26 6.04
CA GLY A 257 6.34 -7.57 4.75
C GLY A 257 5.20 -7.86 3.76
N LYS A 258 4.08 -8.39 4.24
CA LYS A 258 2.89 -8.72 3.44
C LYS A 258 1.66 -8.06 4.04
N MET A 259 0.68 -7.75 3.22
CA MET A 259 -0.64 -7.32 3.68
C MET A 259 -1.58 -8.52 3.64
N VAL A 260 -2.20 -8.81 4.78
CA VAL A 260 -3.09 -9.96 4.96
C VAL A 260 -4.47 -9.50 5.40
N THR A 261 -5.47 -10.38 5.24
CA THR A 261 -6.88 -10.03 5.42
C THR A 261 -7.54 -10.88 6.48
N LEU A 262 -8.27 -10.23 7.37
CA LEU A 262 -9.22 -10.85 8.30
C LEU A 262 -10.65 -10.47 7.90
N VAL A 263 -11.61 -11.31 8.30
CA VAL A 263 -13.04 -11.13 8.00
C VAL A 263 -13.83 -11.25 9.29
N ALA A 264 -14.87 -10.43 9.46
CA ALA A 264 -15.82 -10.47 10.55
C ALA A 264 -17.25 -10.14 10.07
N GLU A 265 -18.25 -10.65 10.77
CA GLU A 265 -19.66 -10.34 10.52
C GLU A 265 -20.10 -9.02 11.19
N ARG A 266 -19.35 -8.60 12.21
CA ARG A 266 -19.63 -7.40 13.00
C ARG A 266 -18.36 -6.55 13.13
N PRO A 267 -18.52 -5.23 13.30
CA PRO A 267 -17.35 -4.36 13.45
C PRO A 267 -16.46 -4.73 14.65
N GLU A 268 -17.04 -5.19 15.76
CA GLU A 268 -16.28 -5.58 16.96
C GLU A 268 -15.58 -6.94 16.82
N GLY A 269 -15.81 -7.65 15.73
CA GLY A 269 -15.33 -9.01 15.53
C GLY A 269 -16.28 -10.08 16.11
N PRO A 270 -15.84 -11.30 16.41
CA PRO A 270 -14.46 -11.78 16.26
C PRO A 270 -14.00 -11.83 14.79
N PHE A 271 -12.70 -11.67 14.59
CA PHE A 271 -12.09 -11.72 13.27
C PHE A 271 -11.48 -13.09 13.00
N VAL A 272 -11.60 -13.54 11.76
CA VAL A 272 -11.03 -14.81 11.28
C VAL A 272 -10.15 -14.54 10.07
N ALA A 273 -9.03 -15.25 9.97
CA ALA A 273 -8.17 -15.19 8.78
C ALA A 273 -8.97 -15.57 7.53
N ALA A 274 -8.84 -14.80 6.44
CA ALA A 274 -9.51 -15.13 5.19
C ALA A 274 -9.05 -16.50 4.68
N GLY A 275 -9.99 -17.36 4.33
CA GLY A 275 -9.71 -18.73 3.87
C GLY A 275 -9.04 -18.79 2.50
N LYS A 276 -9.34 -17.83 1.63
CA LYS A 276 -8.72 -17.65 0.31
C LYS A 276 -8.14 -16.25 0.19
N ASN A 277 -7.15 -16.10 -0.68
CA ASN A 277 -6.47 -14.82 -0.96
C ASN A 277 -6.01 -14.09 0.32
N PHE A 278 -5.64 -14.83 1.36
CA PHE A 278 -5.23 -14.29 2.65
C PHE A 278 -4.12 -13.23 2.50
N HIS A 279 -3.14 -13.49 1.63
CA HIS A 279 -2.12 -12.52 1.23
C HIS A 279 -2.65 -11.60 0.12
N LEU A 280 -3.35 -10.54 0.50
CA LEU A 280 -3.96 -9.61 -0.45
C LEU A 280 -2.92 -8.91 -1.32
N LEU A 281 -1.83 -8.46 -0.70
CA LEU A 281 -0.64 -7.91 -1.36
C LEU A 281 0.61 -8.59 -0.82
N THR A 282 1.56 -8.84 -1.71
CA THR A 282 2.79 -9.57 -1.42
C THR A 282 3.99 -8.79 -1.92
N GLY A 283 5.17 -9.09 -1.40
CA GLY A 283 6.49 -8.58 -1.78
C GLY A 283 6.57 -7.23 -2.50
N HIS A 284 7.45 -6.36 -2.10
CA HIS A 284 7.68 -5.02 -2.66
C HIS A 284 6.47 -4.06 -2.59
N THR A 285 5.36 -4.47 -1.98
CA THR A 285 4.23 -3.60 -1.65
C THR A 285 4.00 -3.65 -0.15
N TYR A 286 3.80 -2.52 0.44
CA TYR A 286 3.52 -2.43 1.84
C TYR A 286 2.65 -1.24 2.15
N PHE A 287 2.22 -1.17 3.29
CA PHE A 287 1.25 -0.51 4.07
C PHE A 287 0.07 -0.06 3.22
N SER A 288 -0.90 -0.95 3.14
CA SER A 288 -2.12 -0.73 2.35
C SER A 288 -3.26 -0.33 3.26
N ARG A 289 -4.13 0.50 2.71
CA ARG A 289 -5.32 0.96 3.40
C ARG A 289 -6.53 0.90 2.49
N PHE A 290 -7.68 0.62 3.10
CA PHE A 290 -8.96 0.87 2.48
C PHE A 290 -9.28 2.36 2.55
N PHE A 291 -10.08 2.85 1.63
CA PHE A 291 -10.75 4.13 1.79
C PHE A 291 -12.06 4.17 0.99
N PRO A 292 -13.16 4.61 1.60
CA PRO A 292 -14.45 4.70 0.94
C PRO A 292 -14.46 5.81 -0.11
N THR A 293 -15.10 5.53 -1.25
CA THR A 293 -15.35 6.50 -2.33
C THR A 293 -16.75 6.27 -2.91
N PRO A 294 -17.27 7.18 -3.75
CA PRO A 294 -18.50 6.93 -4.49
C PRO A 294 -18.44 5.71 -5.42
N ASP A 295 -17.24 5.28 -5.83
CA ASP A 295 -17.02 4.08 -6.66
C ASP A 295 -16.89 2.80 -5.82
N GLY A 296 -17.14 2.87 -4.52
CA GLY A 296 -16.94 1.78 -3.55
C GLY A 296 -15.68 1.95 -2.72
N VAL A 297 -15.29 0.91 -2.01
CA VAL A 297 -14.06 0.93 -1.22
C VAL A 297 -12.88 0.68 -2.14
N LEU A 298 -11.94 1.61 -2.17
CA LEU A 298 -10.69 1.47 -2.88
C LEU A 298 -9.55 1.08 -1.93
N VAL A 299 -8.42 0.65 -2.50
CA VAL A 299 -7.20 0.32 -1.78
C VAL A 299 -6.05 1.13 -2.34
N ASN A 300 -5.33 1.78 -1.45
CA ASN A 300 -4.01 2.33 -1.73
C ASN A 300 -2.90 1.47 -1.11
N HIS A 301 -1.73 1.55 -1.67
CA HIS A 301 -0.52 0.95 -1.12
C HIS A 301 0.70 1.72 -1.60
N HIS A 302 1.82 1.56 -0.93
CA HIS A 302 3.08 1.96 -1.50
C HIS A 302 3.84 0.78 -2.12
N SER A 303 4.63 1.06 -3.15
CA SER A 303 5.54 0.11 -3.79
C SER A 303 6.98 0.48 -3.46
N ILE A 304 7.78 -0.52 -3.11
CA ILE A 304 9.16 -0.35 -2.69
C ILE A 304 10.06 -0.83 -3.84
N ALA A 305 10.79 0.11 -4.46
CA ALA A 305 11.76 -0.22 -5.49
C ALA A 305 13.02 -0.87 -4.88
N ARG A 306 13.84 -1.51 -5.71
CA ARG A 306 15.07 -2.21 -5.26
C ARG A 306 16.11 -1.27 -4.65
N ASP A 307 16.13 -0.02 -5.06
CA ASP A 307 16.94 1.05 -4.46
C ASP A 307 16.35 1.62 -3.15
N ARG A 308 15.30 0.96 -2.61
CA ARG A 308 14.54 1.37 -1.41
C ARG A 308 13.77 2.68 -1.55
N GLN A 309 13.64 3.22 -2.74
CA GLN A 309 12.72 4.33 -2.98
C GLN A 309 11.29 3.83 -2.89
N VAL A 310 10.42 4.65 -2.33
CA VAL A 310 9.01 4.34 -2.13
C VAL A 310 8.16 5.17 -3.06
N TYR A 311 7.21 4.51 -3.69
CA TYR A 311 6.27 5.09 -4.64
C TYR A 311 4.85 4.75 -4.22
N PHE A 312 3.94 5.65 -4.44
CA PHE A 312 2.51 5.41 -4.29
C PHE A 312 2.01 4.65 -5.51
N GLY A 313 1.47 3.44 -5.31
CA GLY A 313 0.95 2.58 -6.38
C GLY A 313 -0.37 3.09 -6.95
N SER A 314 -0.80 2.53 -8.07
CA SER A 314 -2.14 2.83 -8.62
C SER A 314 -3.23 2.39 -7.63
N LEU A 315 -4.38 3.08 -7.64
CA LEU A 315 -5.52 2.69 -6.80
C LEU A 315 -6.16 1.39 -7.32
N LYS A 316 -6.66 0.57 -6.41
CA LYS A 316 -7.34 -0.70 -6.72
C LYS A 316 -8.77 -0.64 -6.19
N ALA A 317 -9.71 -1.16 -6.97
CA ALA A 317 -11.05 -1.42 -6.49
C ALA A 317 -11.06 -2.71 -5.64
N THR A 318 -11.88 -2.74 -4.60
CA THR A 318 -12.19 -3.99 -3.90
C THR A 318 -13.32 -4.72 -4.63
N VAL A 319 -13.19 -6.03 -4.74
CA VAL A 319 -14.20 -6.93 -5.32
C VAL A 319 -14.40 -8.12 -4.39
N ILE A 320 -15.62 -8.46 -4.12
CA ILE A 320 -15.98 -9.70 -3.43
C ILE A 320 -16.45 -10.70 -4.49
N ASP A 321 -15.79 -11.84 -4.57
CA ASP A 321 -16.19 -12.90 -5.47
C ASP A 321 -17.40 -13.68 -4.94
N ASN A 322 -17.94 -14.61 -5.76
CA ASN A 322 -19.12 -15.41 -5.42
C ASN A 322 -18.92 -16.32 -4.18
N GLU A 323 -17.69 -16.50 -3.72
CA GLU A 323 -17.37 -17.27 -2.52
C GLU A 323 -17.12 -16.37 -1.29
N GLY A 324 -17.32 -15.05 -1.44
CA GLY A 324 -17.09 -14.07 -0.38
C GLY A 324 -15.62 -13.72 -0.15
N THR A 325 -14.74 -14.04 -1.11
CA THR A 325 -13.31 -13.73 -1.01
C THR A 325 -13.05 -12.30 -1.47
N LEU A 326 -12.36 -11.53 -0.65
CA LEU A 326 -11.88 -10.19 -1.02
C LEU A 326 -10.75 -10.29 -2.04
N ARG A 327 -10.88 -9.54 -3.14
CA ARG A 327 -9.88 -9.41 -4.20
C ARG A 327 -9.66 -7.95 -4.53
N LEU A 328 -8.53 -7.66 -5.17
CA LEU A 328 -8.23 -6.34 -5.71
C LEU A 328 -8.35 -6.38 -7.23
N ALA A 329 -8.94 -5.33 -7.78
CA ALA A 329 -9.15 -5.20 -9.21
C ALA A 329 -8.71 -3.83 -9.72
N TRP A 330 -8.62 -3.72 -11.04
CA TRP A 330 -8.41 -2.45 -11.72
C TRP A 330 -9.54 -1.48 -11.38
N TRP A 331 -9.19 -0.33 -10.84
CA TRP A 331 -10.14 0.75 -10.67
C TRP A 331 -10.33 1.51 -11.99
N LYS A 332 -11.57 1.71 -12.42
CA LYS A 332 -11.87 2.39 -13.69
C LYS A 332 -11.30 3.80 -13.80
N GLY A 333 -11.08 4.49 -12.67
CA GLY A 333 -10.44 5.80 -12.64
C GLY A 333 -9.00 5.79 -13.19
N ASN A 334 -8.32 4.65 -13.11
CA ASN A 334 -6.96 4.47 -13.63
C ASN A 334 -6.88 4.55 -15.17
N GLU A 335 -8.00 4.48 -15.90
CA GLU A 335 -8.03 4.73 -17.35
C GLU A 335 -7.45 6.10 -17.72
N LYS A 336 -7.52 7.07 -16.80
CA LYS A 336 -6.93 8.40 -16.95
C LYS A 336 -5.39 8.41 -16.98
N MET A 337 -4.75 7.30 -16.60
CA MET A 337 -3.30 7.13 -16.80
C MET A 337 -2.93 6.87 -18.26
N LYS A 338 -3.88 6.50 -19.11
CA LYS A 338 -3.64 6.25 -20.54
C LYS A 338 -3.50 7.59 -21.26
N GLY A 339 -2.28 7.97 -21.56
CA GLY A 339 -1.98 9.16 -22.34
C GLY A 339 -1.93 8.88 -23.83
N GLN A 340 -0.82 9.20 -24.49
CA GLN A 340 -0.63 8.99 -25.92
C GLN A 340 -0.63 7.49 -26.25
N PRO A 341 -1.49 7.03 -27.20
CA PRO A 341 -1.40 5.67 -27.71
C PRO A 341 -0.06 5.44 -28.40
N VAL A 342 0.48 4.24 -28.20
CA VAL A 342 1.71 3.78 -28.87
C VAL A 342 1.30 2.69 -29.85
N GLU A 343 1.69 2.82 -31.11
CA GLU A 343 1.43 1.77 -32.09
C GLU A 343 2.11 0.47 -31.63
N THR A 344 1.34 -0.61 -31.60
CA THR A 344 1.84 -1.94 -31.23
C THR A 344 1.53 -2.89 -32.37
N LYS A 345 2.59 -3.47 -32.96
CA LYS A 345 2.42 -4.55 -33.93
C LYS A 345 2.76 -5.85 -33.25
N ALA A 346 1.79 -6.78 -33.24
CA ALA A 346 2.08 -8.13 -32.84
C ALA A 346 3.18 -8.67 -33.75
N PRO A 347 4.27 -9.21 -33.18
CA PRO A 347 5.32 -9.80 -34.00
C PRO A 347 4.75 -10.96 -34.82
N PRO A 348 5.29 -11.22 -36.03
CA PRO A 348 4.90 -12.39 -36.77
C PRO A 348 5.15 -13.65 -35.94
N ALA A 349 4.28 -14.61 -36.11
CA ALA A 349 4.37 -15.88 -35.38
C ALA A 349 5.75 -16.54 -35.64
N GLY A 350 6.51 -16.67 -34.59
CA GLY A 350 7.79 -17.40 -34.65
C GLY A 350 7.55 -18.91 -34.68
N GLU A 351 8.31 -19.64 -35.47
CA GLU A 351 8.20 -21.11 -35.61
C GLU A 351 8.72 -21.89 -34.39
N ALA A 352 9.43 -21.23 -33.44
CA ALA A 352 10.04 -21.90 -32.32
C ALA A 352 9.17 -21.88 -31.06
N ALA A 353 8.95 -23.02 -30.45
CA ALA A 353 8.11 -23.24 -29.27
C ALA A 353 8.56 -22.45 -28.02
N THR A 354 9.75 -21.89 -28.00
CA THR A 354 10.37 -21.13 -26.90
C THR A 354 10.78 -19.72 -27.30
N ALA A 355 10.52 -19.27 -28.54
CA ALA A 355 10.96 -17.97 -28.99
C ALA A 355 10.14 -16.85 -28.34
N ILE A 356 10.85 -15.86 -27.80
CA ILE A 356 10.27 -14.59 -27.37
C ILE A 356 10.06 -13.73 -28.60
N ALA A 357 8.81 -13.49 -28.95
CA ALA A 357 8.47 -12.61 -30.04
C ALA A 357 8.44 -11.16 -29.54
N MET A 358 9.47 -10.37 -29.85
CA MET A 358 9.59 -8.98 -29.39
C MET A 358 8.61 -8.09 -30.12
N ILE A 359 7.84 -7.27 -29.38
CA ILE A 359 7.06 -6.17 -29.98
C ILE A 359 8.05 -5.21 -30.66
N GLU A 360 7.74 -4.81 -31.90
CA GLU A 360 8.67 -4.01 -32.72
C GLU A 360 9.06 -2.69 -32.07
N ASN A 361 8.12 -2.04 -31.39
CA ASN A 361 8.32 -0.75 -30.76
C ASN A 361 9.20 -0.80 -29.52
N SER A 362 9.87 0.30 -29.22
CA SER A 362 10.51 0.54 -27.94
C SER A 362 9.62 1.45 -27.10
N PHE A 363 9.48 1.10 -25.83
CA PHE A 363 8.64 1.82 -24.88
C PHE A 363 9.48 2.71 -23.95
N ASP A 364 9.01 3.93 -23.71
CA ASP A 364 9.59 4.80 -22.69
C ASP A 364 9.13 4.35 -21.28
N THR A 365 9.82 3.38 -20.74
CA THR A 365 9.51 2.86 -19.39
C THR A 365 9.81 3.88 -18.29
N GLY A 366 10.63 4.88 -18.54
CA GLY A 366 10.89 5.98 -17.58
C GLY A 366 9.66 6.86 -17.38
N ALA A 367 8.93 7.19 -18.44
CA ALA A 367 7.66 7.90 -18.35
C ALA A 367 6.54 7.00 -17.79
N GLY A 368 6.62 5.71 -18.08
CA GLY A 368 5.61 4.72 -17.72
C GLY A 368 4.74 4.33 -18.91
N ILE A 369 4.39 3.07 -18.97
CA ILE A 369 3.55 2.47 -20.02
C ILE A 369 2.42 1.63 -19.43
N ILE A 370 1.33 1.56 -20.18
CA ILE A 370 0.28 0.56 -19.99
C ILE A 370 0.22 -0.26 -21.27
N LEU A 371 0.36 -1.59 -21.15
CA LEU A 371 0.20 -2.54 -22.24
C LEU A 371 -0.99 -3.46 -21.93
N GLU A 372 -1.93 -3.57 -22.83
CA GLU A 372 -3.10 -4.43 -22.74
C GLU A 372 -3.20 -5.37 -23.93
N GLY A 373 -3.90 -6.45 -23.74
CA GLY A 373 -4.22 -7.40 -24.79
C GLY A 373 -4.99 -8.60 -24.26
N THR A 374 -5.21 -9.57 -25.12
CA THR A 374 -5.79 -10.87 -24.79
C THR A 374 -4.72 -11.94 -24.91
N VAL A 375 -4.67 -12.88 -23.98
CA VAL A 375 -3.77 -14.03 -24.03
C VAL A 375 -4.56 -15.32 -23.85
N LYS A 376 -4.32 -16.31 -24.73
CA LYS A 376 -4.84 -17.68 -24.57
C LYS A 376 -3.96 -18.42 -23.57
N LEU A 377 -4.59 -19.00 -22.56
CA LEU A 377 -3.91 -19.79 -21.56
C LEU A 377 -3.75 -21.24 -22.05
N PRO A 378 -2.59 -21.88 -21.80
CA PRO A 378 -2.35 -23.24 -22.26
C PRO A 378 -3.30 -24.23 -21.57
N ALA A 379 -3.90 -25.13 -22.34
CA ALA A 379 -4.71 -26.23 -21.80
C ALA A 379 -3.78 -27.38 -21.39
N GLY A 380 -3.87 -27.81 -20.14
CA GLY A 380 -3.17 -29.01 -19.65
C GLY A 380 -1.90 -28.76 -18.84
N LYS A 381 -1.30 -29.85 -18.35
CA LYS A 381 -0.12 -29.85 -17.48
C LYS A 381 1.21 -29.70 -18.23
N ASP A 382 1.23 -29.95 -19.52
CA ASP A 382 2.43 -29.80 -20.37
C ASP A 382 2.57 -28.32 -20.70
N SER A 383 3.20 -27.59 -19.78
CA SER A 383 3.26 -26.15 -19.75
C SER A 383 4.18 -25.59 -20.82
N LYS A 384 3.62 -25.28 -21.96
CA LYS A 384 4.22 -24.29 -22.83
C LYS A 384 4.28 -22.97 -22.08
N LEU A 385 5.41 -22.27 -22.14
CA LEU A 385 5.59 -20.99 -21.45
C LEU A 385 4.75 -19.92 -22.17
N VAL A 386 3.73 -19.41 -21.49
CA VAL A 386 2.89 -18.32 -21.99
C VAL A 386 2.98 -17.15 -21.01
N GLY A 387 3.21 -15.95 -21.55
CA GLY A 387 3.35 -14.76 -20.71
C GLY A 387 4.06 -13.61 -21.41
N LEU A 388 4.60 -12.70 -20.62
CA LEU A 388 5.31 -11.51 -21.07
C LEU A 388 6.79 -11.60 -20.68
N PHE A 389 7.64 -11.02 -21.52
CA PHE A 389 9.07 -10.83 -21.27
C PHE A 389 9.39 -9.33 -21.26
N ILE A 390 10.06 -8.85 -20.23
CA ILE A 390 10.52 -7.48 -20.08
C ILE A 390 12.04 -7.50 -20.18
N ALA A 391 12.59 -6.98 -21.27
CA ALA A 391 14.03 -6.95 -21.47
C ALA A 391 14.71 -5.99 -20.49
N HIS A 392 15.86 -6.40 -19.94
CA HIS A 392 16.78 -5.54 -19.21
C HIS A 392 17.94 -5.08 -20.09
N GLY A 393 18.29 -5.87 -21.09
CA GLY A 393 19.34 -5.65 -22.06
C GLY A 393 19.09 -6.50 -23.29
N GLU A 394 20.15 -6.80 -24.06
CA GLU A 394 20.06 -7.60 -25.29
C GLU A 394 19.87 -9.09 -25.01
N SER A 395 20.49 -9.60 -23.94
CA SER A 395 20.61 -11.04 -23.70
C SER A 395 19.72 -11.59 -22.56
N ASP A 396 19.11 -10.70 -21.75
CA ASP A 396 18.37 -11.10 -20.56
C ASP A 396 17.22 -10.15 -20.22
N GLY A 397 16.31 -10.64 -19.39
CA GLY A 397 15.18 -9.91 -18.88
C GLY A 397 14.45 -10.65 -17.78
N LEU A 398 13.22 -10.24 -17.53
CA LEU A 398 12.31 -10.86 -16.59
C LEU A 398 11.08 -11.38 -17.34
N ALA A 399 10.72 -12.63 -17.12
CA ALA A 399 9.48 -13.21 -17.62
C ALA A 399 8.37 -13.16 -16.56
N ILE A 400 7.15 -12.91 -17.02
CA ILE A 400 5.89 -13.06 -16.27
C ILE A 400 5.15 -14.21 -16.93
N LEU A 401 5.18 -15.39 -16.34
CA LEU A 401 4.48 -16.57 -16.83
C LEU A 401 3.08 -16.69 -16.23
N VAL A 402 2.11 -17.07 -17.04
CA VAL A 402 0.70 -17.18 -16.65
C VAL A 402 0.24 -18.61 -16.81
N HIS A 403 -0.43 -19.14 -15.80
CA HIS A 403 -0.98 -20.49 -15.75
C HIS A 403 -2.52 -20.45 -15.61
N THR A 404 -3.18 -21.43 -16.16
CA THR A 404 -4.67 -21.54 -16.18
C THR A 404 -5.32 -21.51 -14.79
N GLY A 405 -4.62 -21.94 -13.76
CA GLY A 405 -5.12 -21.95 -12.38
C GLY A 405 -5.08 -20.59 -11.65
N GLY A 406 -4.73 -19.49 -12.34
CA GLY A 406 -4.56 -18.18 -11.70
C GLY A 406 -3.21 -18.01 -11.01
N VAL A 407 -2.29 -18.92 -11.29
CA VAL A 407 -0.90 -18.82 -10.84
C VAL A 407 -0.10 -18.00 -11.83
N THR A 408 0.71 -17.09 -11.32
CA THR A 408 1.74 -16.40 -12.10
C THR A 408 3.10 -16.61 -11.47
N GLU A 409 4.12 -16.73 -12.30
CA GLU A 409 5.51 -16.82 -11.88
C GLU A 409 6.32 -15.71 -12.53
N LEU A 410 7.13 -15.04 -11.74
CA LEU A 410 8.09 -14.04 -12.20
C LEU A 410 9.51 -14.50 -11.94
N GLY A 411 10.39 -14.25 -12.90
CA GLY A 411 11.78 -14.54 -12.68
C GLY A 411 12.65 -14.21 -13.90
N PRO A 412 13.98 -14.21 -13.74
CA PRO A 412 14.92 -14.00 -14.82
C PRO A 412 14.77 -15.06 -15.92
N MET A 413 14.96 -14.61 -17.15
CA MET A 413 14.95 -15.42 -18.35
C MET A 413 15.92 -14.81 -19.36
N ARG A 414 16.52 -15.63 -20.20
CA ARG A 414 17.34 -15.17 -21.33
C ARG A 414 16.44 -14.73 -22.48
N SER A 415 16.95 -13.84 -23.33
CA SER A 415 16.21 -13.33 -24.49
C SER A 415 15.92 -14.40 -25.56
N ASP A 416 16.62 -15.56 -25.52
CA ASP A 416 16.34 -16.73 -26.34
C ASP A 416 15.17 -17.60 -25.80
N GLY A 417 14.53 -17.19 -24.70
CA GLY A 417 13.42 -17.92 -24.06
C GLY A 417 13.84 -19.07 -23.16
N THR A 418 15.13 -19.21 -22.88
CA THR A 418 15.68 -20.26 -22.02
C THR A 418 16.07 -19.76 -20.62
N GLY A 419 16.37 -20.66 -19.72
CA GLY A 419 16.95 -20.36 -18.41
C GLY A 419 16.00 -19.67 -17.43
N PHE A 420 14.69 -19.82 -17.61
CA PHE A 420 13.71 -19.29 -16.64
C PHE A 420 13.92 -19.88 -15.25
N LYS A 421 13.92 -19.01 -14.25
CA LYS A 421 13.97 -19.38 -12.84
C LYS A 421 12.96 -18.55 -12.05
N ALA A 422 11.91 -19.20 -11.52
CA ALA A 422 10.91 -18.53 -10.72
C ALA A 422 11.53 -17.95 -9.43
N GLU A 423 11.44 -16.64 -9.25
CA GLU A 423 11.81 -15.90 -8.03
C GLU A 423 10.60 -15.49 -7.21
N ASN A 424 9.48 -15.28 -7.88
CA ASN A 424 8.23 -14.94 -7.23
C ASN A 424 7.11 -15.76 -7.86
N ARG A 425 6.27 -16.36 -7.02
CA ARG A 425 5.08 -17.10 -7.43
C ARG A 425 3.89 -16.61 -6.64
N VAL A 426 2.83 -16.23 -7.34
CA VAL A 426 1.58 -15.82 -6.73
C VAL A 426 0.47 -16.72 -7.23
N ASP A 427 -0.31 -17.25 -6.31
CA ASP A 427 -1.53 -18.00 -6.56
C ASP A 427 -2.72 -17.22 -5.99
N ARG A 428 -3.54 -16.66 -6.87
CA ARG A 428 -4.74 -15.92 -6.46
C ARG A 428 -5.92 -16.84 -6.17
N GLN A 429 -5.75 -18.15 -6.31
CA GLN A 429 -6.82 -19.12 -6.10
C GLN A 429 -8.07 -18.75 -6.91
N TRP A 430 -7.84 -18.39 -8.17
CA TRP A 430 -8.88 -17.98 -9.12
C TRP A 430 -8.69 -18.73 -10.44
N LYS A 431 -9.74 -19.35 -10.93
CA LYS A 431 -9.69 -20.10 -12.19
C LYS A 431 -10.12 -19.19 -13.33
N PHE A 432 -9.18 -18.87 -14.20
CA PHE A 432 -9.44 -18.12 -15.43
C PHE A 432 -10.00 -19.00 -16.55
N GLY A 433 -10.68 -18.36 -17.50
CA GLY A 433 -11.09 -18.99 -18.75
C GLY A 433 -9.90 -19.34 -19.67
N PRO A 434 -10.17 -19.95 -20.84
CA PRO A 434 -9.11 -20.34 -21.79
C PRO A 434 -8.42 -19.13 -22.47
N ALA A 435 -9.03 -17.96 -22.44
CA ALA A 435 -8.46 -16.70 -22.89
C ALA A 435 -8.81 -15.62 -21.88
N VAL A 436 -7.84 -14.77 -21.56
CA VAL A 436 -7.97 -13.71 -20.55
C VAL A 436 -7.42 -12.40 -21.09
N ARG A 437 -8.02 -11.30 -20.67
CA ARG A 437 -7.42 -9.98 -20.89
C ARG A 437 -6.27 -9.79 -19.91
N PHE A 438 -5.14 -9.32 -20.39
CA PHE A 438 -4.06 -8.90 -19.51
C PHE A 438 -3.86 -7.38 -19.56
N ARG A 439 -3.33 -6.83 -18.48
CA ARG A 439 -2.87 -5.45 -18.38
C ARG A 439 -1.57 -5.41 -17.59
N LEU A 440 -0.56 -4.81 -18.18
CA LEU A 440 0.74 -4.54 -17.57
C LEU A 440 0.91 -3.03 -17.41
N LEU A 441 1.13 -2.58 -16.17
CA LEU A 441 1.66 -1.26 -15.87
C LEU A 441 3.15 -1.42 -15.59
N LEU A 442 3.98 -0.59 -16.24
CA LEU A 442 5.43 -0.65 -16.07
C LEU A 442 6.00 0.77 -16.07
N LYS A 443 6.72 1.14 -15.00
CA LYS A 443 7.46 2.40 -14.91
C LYS A 443 8.80 2.16 -14.23
N GLY A 444 9.88 2.41 -14.97
CA GLY A 444 11.23 2.14 -14.46
C GLY A 444 11.40 0.68 -14.05
N GLY A 445 11.50 0.45 -12.75
CA GLY A 445 11.62 -0.88 -12.15
C GLY A 445 10.35 -1.37 -11.45
N LEU A 446 9.22 -0.69 -11.57
CA LEU A 446 7.98 -1.06 -10.89
C LEU A 446 6.95 -1.57 -11.88
N LEU A 447 6.27 -2.67 -11.53
CA LEU A 447 5.19 -3.22 -12.33
C LEU A 447 3.97 -3.60 -11.50
N GLU A 448 2.81 -3.52 -12.16
CA GLU A 448 1.57 -4.15 -11.74
C GLU A 448 1.01 -4.96 -12.91
N PHE A 449 0.55 -6.16 -12.61
CA PHE A 449 0.02 -7.07 -13.63
C PHE A 449 -1.37 -7.56 -13.24
N TYR A 450 -2.30 -7.45 -14.18
CA TYR A 450 -3.71 -7.80 -14.03
C TYR A 450 -4.12 -8.84 -15.08
N LEU A 451 -5.05 -9.72 -14.70
CA LEU A 451 -5.75 -10.63 -15.59
C LEU A 451 -7.26 -10.48 -15.37
N ASP A 452 -8.03 -10.27 -16.44
CA ASP A 452 -9.47 -9.97 -16.38
C ASP A 452 -9.82 -8.93 -15.32
N ASP A 453 -9.02 -7.86 -15.29
CA ASP A 453 -9.04 -6.77 -14.31
C ASP A 453 -8.67 -7.16 -12.86
N LEU A 454 -8.49 -8.42 -12.51
CA LEU A 454 -8.00 -8.81 -11.19
C LEU A 454 -6.49 -8.54 -11.06
N LEU A 455 -6.09 -7.90 -9.96
CA LEU A 455 -4.68 -7.71 -9.63
C LEU A 455 -4.03 -9.04 -9.31
N ILE A 456 -3.04 -9.43 -10.08
CA ILE A 456 -2.26 -10.64 -9.88
C ILE A 456 -0.95 -10.34 -9.16
N GLN A 457 -0.18 -9.39 -9.69
CA GLN A 457 1.16 -9.08 -9.21
C GLN A 457 1.38 -7.57 -9.05
N CYS A 458 2.05 -7.20 -7.95
CA CYS A 458 2.84 -5.99 -7.84
C CYS A 458 4.29 -6.42 -7.61
N TYR A 459 5.23 -5.90 -8.36
CA TYR A 459 6.61 -6.36 -8.28
C TYR A 459 7.61 -5.23 -8.55
N SER A 460 8.78 -5.36 -7.94
CA SER A 460 9.91 -4.48 -8.18
C SER A 460 11.00 -5.25 -8.92
N LEU A 461 11.27 -4.85 -10.14
CA LEU A 461 12.29 -5.46 -10.99
C LEU A 461 13.67 -5.34 -10.35
N PRO A 462 14.56 -6.32 -10.53
CA PRO A 462 15.95 -6.24 -10.04
C PRO A 462 16.75 -5.12 -10.73
N ARG A 463 16.38 -4.78 -11.96
CA ARG A 463 16.95 -3.69 -12.78
C ARG A 463 15.84 -2.93 -13.49
N THR A 464 16.11 -1.71 -13.88
CA THR A 464 15.18 -0.91 -14.71
C THR A 464 14.91 -1.62 -16.04
N ALA A 465 13.68 -1.60 -16.48
CA ALA A 465 13.28 -2.16 -17.78
C ALA A 465 13.92 -1.43 -18.94
N GLY A 466 14.42 -2.17 -19.94
CA GLY A 466 15.14 -1.65 -21.09
C GLY A 466 14.27 -1.13 -22.24
N GLY A 467 12.95 -1.07 -22.04
CA GLY A 467 12.01 -0.52 -23.04
C GLY A 467 11.57 -1.50 -24.13
N LYS A 468 12.06 -2.73 -24.14
CA LYS A 468 11.58 -3.78 -25.04
C LYS A 468 10.73 -4.79 -24.28
N ILE A 469 9.60 -5.17 -24.86
CA ILE A 469 8.68 -6.17 -24.32
C ILE A 469 8.47 -7.26 -25.35
N GLY A 470 8.53 -8.50 -24.91
CA GLY A 470 8.31 -9.69 -25.71
C GLY A 470 7.08 -10.47 -25.27
N LEU A 471 6.56 -11.28 -26.19
CA LEU A 471 5.45 -12.19 -26.00
C LEU A 471 5.96 -13.63 -25.98
N LEU A 472 5.63 -14.38 -24.96
CA LEU A 472 5.89 -15.82 -24.83
C LEU A 472 4.63 -16.57 -25.21
N SER A 473 4.60 -17.16 -26.39
CA SER A 473 3.38 -17.77 -26.97
C SER A 473 3.26 -19.28 -26.75
N GLY A 474 4.30 -19.91 -26.23
CA GLY A 474 4.34 -21.36 -26.12
C GLY A 474 4.29 -22.10 -27.47
N GLY A 475 4.65 -21.43 -28.58
CA GLY A 475 4.56 -21.94 -29.94
C GLY A 475 3.17 -21.84 -30.57
N ASP A 476 2.21 -21.18 -29.95
CA ASP A 476 0.91 -20.82 -30.54
C ASP A 476 0.97 -19.38 -31.08
N ALA A 477 1.00 -19.26 -32.42
CA ALA A 477 1.00 -17.97 -33.13
C ALA A 477 -0.19 -17.07 -32.78
N GLY A 478 -1.31 -17.66 -32.42
CA GLY A 478 -2.54 -16.96 -32.04
C GLY A 478 -2.71 -16.80 -30.51
N ALA A 479 -1.65 -17.01 -29.72
CA ALA A 479 -1.73 -16.90 -28.27
C ALA A 479 -2.04 -15.48 -27.79
N PHE A 480 -1.64 -14.45 -28.52
CA PHE A 480 -1.90 -13.05 -28.19
C PHE A 480 -2.74 -12.35 -29.25
N ALA A 481 -3.67 -11.50 -28.81
CA ALA A 481 -4.52 -10.69 -29.66
C ALA A 481 -4.77 -9.31 -29.03
N ASP A 482 -5.29 -8.37 -29.84
CA ASP A 482 -5.81 -7.06 -29.41
C ASP A 482 -4.82 -6.20 -28.64
N LEU A 483 -3.52 -6.28 -28.99
CA LEU A 483 -2.48 -5.51 -28.31
C LEU A 483 -2.71 -4.01 -28.46
N LYS A 484 -2.69 -3.30 -27.33
CA LYS A 484 -2.78 -1.84 -27.25
C LYS A 484 -1.81 -1.35 -26.19
N ALA A 485 -1.14 -0.25 -26.48
CA ALA A 485 -0.26 0.37 -25.50
C ALA A 485 -0.47 1.88 -25.42
N TRP A 486 -0.15 2.43 -24.28
CA TRP A 486 -0.19 3.87 -24.01
C TRP A 486 1.04 4.28 -23.23
N ARG A 487 1.58 5.43 -23.59
CA ARG A 487 2.52 6.15 -22.75
C ARG A 487 1.73 6.90 -21.68
N CYS A 488 2.17 6.81 -20.43
CA CYS A 488 1.55 7.59 -19.37
C CYS A 488 1.91 9.07 -19.50
N PRO A 489 1.01 9.98 -19.13
CA PRO A 489 1.35 11.40 -19.00
C PRO A 489 2.47 11.57 -17.98
N ALA A 490 3.34 12.53 -18.23
CA ALA A 490 4.46 12.87 -17.35
C ALA A 490 3.96 13.41 -16.02
#